data_90ba0dade275b7286450c23a787d4140
#
_entry.id   90ba0dade275b7286450c23a787d4140
#
_cell.length_a   1.000
_cell.length_b   1.000
_cell.length_c   1.000
_cell.angle_alpha   90.00
_cell.angle_beta   90.00
_cell.angle_gamma   90.00
#
_symmetry.space_group_name_H-M   'P 1'
#
loop_
_entity.id
_entity.type
_entity.pdbx_description
1 polymer ?
#
loop_
_entity_poly.entity_id
_entity_poly.type
_entity_poly.pdbx_seq_one_letter_code
_entity_poly.pdbx_strand_id
1 'polypeptide(L)'
;EKAESALKTAVSAVATFSRLFGEYPYEYLSVAGSPGAEICNASGIYTVGEDQNESLFTDSVIFGAARQWWGGVVGFDAVNCAFMQEGLSEYSASVFYEKNANYSVSFDERMRDATLSYSLFVTELKPKSTAMQRKICDFNNETEYLFCTRLKGELLLHSIRKTVGDKAFFESLKSFYGENSGKVASPDCLFASIEKTCGKNLKSYSDSWINGNDVVGKT
;
A
#
# COMPACT_ATOMS: atom_id res chain seq x y z
N GLU A 1 -15.69 0.94 22.87
CA GLU A 1 -14.55 0.00 22.80
C GLU A 1 -13.91 0.03 21.42
N LYS A 2 -14.61 -0.32 20.31
CA LYS A 2 -14.06 -0.23 18.94
C LYS A 2 -13.59 1.19 18.56
N ALA A 3 -14.35 2.23 18.85
CA ALA A 3 -13.97 3.61 18.57
C ALA A 3 -12.68 4.04 19.30
N GLU A 4 -12.50 3.59 20.55
CA GLU A 4 -11.27 3.87 21.30
C GLU A 4 -10.07 3.11 20.73
N SER A 5 -10.27 1.85 20.32
CA SER A 5 -9.25 1.06 19.64
C SER A 5 -8.85 1.70 18.31
N ALA A 6 -9.84 2.11 17.50
CA ALA A 6 -9.61 2.82 16.24
C ALA A 6 -8.80 4.10 16.44
N LEU A 7 -9.17 4.90 17.46
CA LEU A 7 -8.45 6.15 17.77
C LEU A 7 -6.97 5.87 18.12
N LYS A 8 -6.71 4.93 19.03
CA LYS A 8 -5.33 4.57 19.41
C LYS A 8 -4.51 4.07 18.22
N THR A 9 -5.11 3.21 17.40
CA THR A 9 -4.47 2.67 16.20
C THR A 9 -4.19 3.76 15.17
N ALA A 10 -5.16 4.64 14.90
CA ALA A 10 -5.01 5.75 13.95
C ALA A 10 -3.92 6.74 14.40
N VAL A 11 -3.88 7.09 15.68
CA VAL A 11 -2.82 7.96 16.25
C VAL A 11 -1.44 7.32 16.05
N SER A 12 -1.30 6.02 16.34
CA SER A 12 -0.04 5.29 16.15
C SER A 12 0.36 5.20 14.68
N ALA A 13 -0.61 5.00 13.78
CA ALA A 13 -0.39 4.95 12.33
C ALA A 13 0.06 6.32 11.79
N VAL A 14 -0.62 7.40 12.17
CA VAL A 14 -0.24 8.77 11.77
C VAL A 14 1.18 9.10 12.26
N ALA A 15 1.50 8.80 13.51
CA ALA A 15 2.84 9.04 14.05
C ALA A 15 3.92 8.23 13.30
N THR A 16 3.63 6.98 12.96
CA THR A 16 4.55 6.11 12.23
C THR A 16 4.77 6.61 10.81
N PHE A 17 3.71 6.89 10.07
CA PHE A 17 3.79 7.32 8.68
C PHE A 17 4.36 8.72 8.53
N SER A 18 4.06 9.64 9.47
CA SER A 18 4.68 10.97 9.49
C SER A 18 6.20 10.88 9.59
N ARG A 19 6.71 9.99 10.43
CA ARG A 19 8.16 9.75 10.59
C ARG A 19 8.79 9.15 9.34
N LEU A 20 8.11 8.20 8.69
CA LEU A 20 8.64 7.43 7.56
C LEU A 20 8.54 8.16 6.23
N PHE A 21 7.42 8.84 5.98
CA PHE A 21 7.09 9.36 4.65
C PHE A 21 7.07 10.89 4.58
N GLY A 22 6.81 11.55 5.69
CA GLY A 22 6.65 13.00 5.75
C GLY A 22 5.44 13.38 6.60
N GLU A 23 5.42 14.61 7.07
CA GLU A 23 4.42 15.09 8.01
C GLU A 23 2.99 14.95 7.49
N TYR A 24 2.06 14.54 8.36
CA TYR A 24 0.64 14.54 8.06
C TYR A 24 0.16 15.99 7.89
N PRO A 25 -0.43 16.35 6.74
CA PRO A 25 -0.60 17.77 6.42
C PRO A 25 -1.94 18.36 6.90
N TYR A 26 -2.84 17.53 7.41
CA TYR A 26 -4.17 17.98 7.84
C TYR A 26 -4.21 18.20 9.35
N GLU A 27 -5.03 19.14 9.78
CA GLU A 27 -5.16 19.51 11.19
C GLU A 27 -5.77 18.38 12.04
N TYR A 28 -6.65 17.57 11.44
CA TYR A 28 -7.32 16.45 12.10
C TYR A 28 -7.53 15.28 11.14
N LEU A 29 -7.77 14.10 11.71
CA LEU A 29 -8.15 12.88 11.01
C LEU A 29 -9.39 12.30 11.65
N SER A 30 -10.43 12.09 10.87
CA SER A 30 -11.67 11.45 11.31
C SER A 30 -11.72 10.00 10.84
N VAL A 31 -12.01 9.10 11.77
CA VAL A 31 -12.29 7.68 11.48
C VAL A 31 -13.75 7.43 11.83
N ALA A 32 -14.56 7.11 10.83
CA ALA A 32 -15.99 6.86 11.01
C ALA A 32 -16.32 5.37 10.83
N GLY A 33 -17.16 4.81 11.70
CA GLY A 33 -17.70 3.48 11.52
C GLY A 33 -18.73 3.45 10.38
N SER A 34 -18.75 2.37 9.62
CA SER A 34 -19.72 2.12 8.56
C SER A 34 -20.31 0.70 8.71
N PRO A 35 -21.63 0.53 8.54
CA PRO A 35 -22.18 -0.80 8.39
C PRO A 35 -21.63 -1.44 7.10
N GLY A 36 -21.04 -2.62 7.24
CA GLY A 36 -20.38 -3.29 6.11
C GLY A 36 -18.91 -2.91 5.95
N ALA A 37 -18.29 -3.43 4.87
CA ALA A 37 -16.85 -3.32 4.64
C ALA A 37 -16.46 -2.16 3.70
N GLU A 38 -17.38 -1.28 3.34
CA GLU A 38 -17.09 -0.19 2.42
C GLU A 38 -16.13 0.82 3.06
N ILE A 39 -14.96 0.95 2.46
CA ILE A 39 -13.96 1.94 2.83
C ILE A 39 -14.11 3.15 1.91
N CYS A 40 -14.77 4.20 2.41
CA CYS A 40 -14.69 5.52 1.80
C CYS A 40 -13.43 6.21 2.35
N ASN A 41 -12.63 6.78 1.48
CA ASN A 41 -11.40 7.47 1.89
C ASN A 41 -11.30 8.82 1.17
N ALA A 42 -11.25 9.87 1.95
CA ALA A 42 -11.03 11.24 1.49
C ALA A 42 -9.97 11.91 2.37
N SER A 43 -9.48 13.07 1.97
CA SER A 43 -8.49 13.81 2.75
C SER A 43 -9.04 14.18 4.12
N GLY A 44 -8.37 13.76 5.19
CA GLY A 44 -8.76 14.03 6.57
C GLY A 44 -9.89 13.15 7.13
N ILE A 45 -10.46 12.22 6.34
CA ILE A 45 -11.52 11.31 6.82
C ILE A 45 -11.48 9.97 6.07
N TYR A 46 -11.77 8.88 6.79
CA TYR A 46 -12.06 7.58 6.18
C TYR A 46 -13.04 6.75 7.02
N THR A 47 -13.66 5.77 6.37
CA THR A 47 -14.60 4.85 7.03
C THR A 47 -13.96 3.48 7.23
N VAL A 48 -14.40 2.77 8.28
CA VAL A 48 -14.02 1.37 8.57
C VAL A 48 -15.27 0.56 8.85
N GLY A 49 -15.29 -0.71 8.43
CA GLY A 49 -16.41 -1.60 8.65
C GLY A 49 -16.55 -2.02 10.12
N GLU A 50 -17.71 -1.74 10.73
CA GLU A 50 -17.96 -2.08 12.14
C GLU A 50 -18.18 -3.57 12.38
N ASP A 51 -18.62 -4.33 11.36
CA ASP A 51 -18.92 -5.75 11.46
C ASP A 51 -17.69 -6.65 11.30
N GLN A 52 -16.52 -6.07 11.03
CA GLN A 52 -15.26 -6.80 10.92
C GLN A 52 -14.82 -7.38 12.27
N ASN A 53 -14.12 -8.52 12.24
CA ASN A 53 -13.40 -9.02 13.41
C ASN A 53 -12.27 -8.03 13.78
N GLU A 54 -11.72 -8.16 14.98
CA GLU A 54 -10.75 -7.21 15.54
C GLU A 54 -9.49 -7.05 14.68
N SER A 55 -8.99 -8.13 14.10
CA SER A 55 -7.80 -8.09 13.25
C SER A 55 -8.07 -7.32 11.96
N LEU A 56 -9.13 -7.65 11.23
CA LEU A 56 -9.52 -6.96 10.01
C LEU A 56 -9.89 -5.50 10.26
N PHE A 57 -10.54 -5.21 11.38
CA PHE A 57 -10.87 -3.86 11.80
C PHE A 57 -9.59 -3.03 12.02
N THR A 58 -8.62 -3.58 12.73
CA THR A 58 -7.32 -2.94 12.98
C THR A 58 -6.58 -2.69 11.67
N ASP A 59 -6.52 -3.68 10.79
CA ASP A 59 -5.93 -3.54 9.45
C ASP A 59 -6.60 -2.45 8.63
N SER A 60 -7.94 -2.37 8.66
CA SER A 60 -8.71 -1.35 7.96
C SER A 60 -8.41 0.06 8.48
N VAL A 61 -8.21 0.22 9.80
CA VAL A 61 -7.81 1.51 10.39
C VAL A 61 -6.42 1.92 9.92
N ILE A 62 -5.45 0.99 9.93
CA ILE A 62 -4.07 1.27 9.52
C ILE A 62 -4.01 1.59 8.02
N PHE A 63 -4.67 0.78 7.19
CA PHE A 63 -4.75 0.97 5.75
C PHE A 63 -5.40 2.31 5.38
N GLY A 64 -6.52 2.66 6.01
CA GLY A 64 -7.19 3.94 5.82
C GLY A 64 -6.32 5.13 6.19
N ALA A 65 -5.53 5.01 7.27
CA ALA A 65 -4.54 6.01 7.64
C ALA A 65 -3.42 6.13 6.58
N ALA A 66 -2.91 5.01 6.05
CA ALA A 66 -1.89 5.03 4.99
C ALA A 66 -2.39 5.72 3.71
N ARG A 67 -3.66 5.55 3.37
CA ARG A 67 -4.30 6.21 2.22
C ARG A 67 -4.36 7.74 2.35
N GLN A 68 -4.16 8.30 3.51
CA GLN A 68 -4.03 9.74 3.67
C GLN A 68 -2.76 10.28 3.00
N TRP A 69 -1.66 9.52 3.02
CA TRP A 69 -0.44 9.83 2.27
C TRP A 69 -0.60 9.45 0.79
N TRP A 70 -1.07 8.23 0.54
CA TRP A 70 -1.14 7.60 -0.79
C TRP A 70 -2.57 7.63 -1.34
N GLY A 71 -2.92 8.74 -1.97
CA GLY A 71 -4.26 9.04 -2.48
C GLY A 71 -4.82 10.34 -1.92
N GLY A 72 -4.63 10.60 -0.62
CA GLY A 72 -5.07 11.84 0.02
C GLY A 72 -4.16 13.03 -0.28
N VAL A 73 -2.84 12.86 -0.13
CA VAL A 73 -1.84 13.92 -0.35
C VAL A 73 -1.16 13.76 -1.70
N VAL A 74 -0.60 12.58 -1.97
CA VAL A 74 -0.08 12.24 -3.30
C VAL A 74 -1.21 11.56 -4.05
N GLY A 75 -1.77 12.24 -5.05
CA GLY A 75 -2.82 11.71 -5.90
C GLY A 75 -2.27 10.69 -6.91
N PHE A 76 -3.13 9.78 -7.35
CA PHE A 76 -2.82 8.78 -8.39
C PHE A 76 -3.98 8.66 -9.38
N ASP A 77 -3.69 8.21 -10.59
CA ASP A 77 -4.72 7.83 -11.56
C ASP A 77 -5.33 6.48 -11.16
N ALA A 78 -6.33 6.53 -10.27
CA ALA A 78 -6.99 5.34 -9.75
C ALA A 78 -7.73 4.53 -10.82
N VAL A 79 -8.04 5.13 -11.97
CA VAL A 79 -8.74 4.47 -13.08
C VAL A 79 -7.79 3.64 -13.94
N ASN A 80 -6.60 4.17 -14.23
CA ASN A 80 -5.66 3.53 -15.16
C ASN A 80 -4.44 2.92 -14.46
N CYS A 81 -4.20 3.26 -13.18
CA CYS A 81 -3.00 2.88 -12.44
C CYS A 81 -3.26 2.72 -10.93
N ALA A 82 -4.31 1.98 -10.57
CA ALA A 82 -4.75 1.81 -9.18
C ALA A 82 -3.67 1.21 -8.26
N PHE A 83 -2.76 0.39 -8.79
CA PHE A 83 -1.75 -0.31 -8.00
C PHE A 83 -0.82 0.63 -7.22
N MET A 84 -0.61 1.85 -7.70
CA MET A 84 0.20 2.83 -6.99
C MET A 84 -0.40 3.16 -5.62
N GLN A 85 -1.68 3.51 -5.61
CA GLN A 85 -2.39 3.83 -4.38
C GLN A 85 -2.59 2.60 -3.51
N GLU A 86 -3.06 1.51 -4.09
CA GLU A 86 -3.37 0.28 -3.37
C GLU A 86 -2.11 -0.37 -2.78
N GLY A 87 -1.07 -0.55 -3.60
CA GLY A 87 0.18 -1.19 -3.19
C GLY A 87 0.97 -0.37 -2.16
N LEU A 88 1.08 0.95 -2.35
CA LEU A 88 1.74 1.83 -1.37
C LEU A 88 1.00 1.82 -0.04
N SER A 89 -0.32 1.84 -0.04
CA SER A 89 -1.12 1.81 1.20
C SER A 89 -1.00 0.47 1.92
N GLU A 90 -1.09 -0.65 1.20
CA GLU A 90 -0.97 -1.99 1.78
C GLU A 90 0.44 -2.23 2.35
N TYR A 91 1.48 -1.87 1.59
CA TYR A 91 2.85 -2.00 2.09
C TYR A 91 3.12 -1.12 3.30
N SER A 92 2.54 0.08 3.33
CA SER A 92 2.63 0.96 4.50
C SER A 92 1.96 0.35 5.72
N ALA A 93 0.80 -0.32 5.54
CA ALA A 93 0.15 -1.05 6.61
C ALA A 93 1.02 -2.19 7.14
N SER A 94 1.69 -2.94 6.26
CA SER A 94 2.64 -3.98 6.70
C SER A 94 3.85 -3.40 7.42
N VAL A 95 4.43 -2.31 6.93
CA VAL A 95 5.52 -1.59 7.61
C VAL A 95 5.10 -1.03 8.96
N PHE A 96 3.82 -0.68 9.15
CA PHE A 96 3.32 -0.27 10.46
C PHE A 96 3.56 -1.37 11.52
N TYR A 97 3.26 -2.62 11.20
CA TYR A 97 3.48 -3.76 12.11
C TYR A 97 4.97 -4.00 12.40
N GLU A 98 5.85 -3.75 11.44
CA GLU A 98 7.31 -3.80 11.67
C GLU A 98 7.77 -2.77 12.71
N LYS A 99 7.17 -1.59 12.71
CA LYS A 99 7.56 -0.46 13.58
C LYS A 99 6.81 -0.42 14.91
N ASN A 100 5.80 -1.26 15.09
CA ASN A 100 4.93 -1.28 16.28
C ASN A 100 4.75 -2.71 16.79
N ALA A 101 5.70 -3.21 17.57
CA ALA A 101 5.75 -4.60 18.05
C ALA A 101 4.65 -5.00 19.04
N ASN A 102 3.75 -4.09 19.41
CA ASN A 102 2.65 -4.35 20.36
C ASN A 102 1.43 -5.02 19.71
N TYR A 103 1.44 -5.21 18.40
CA TYR A 103 0.39 -5.88 17.65
C TYR A 103 0.72 -7.37 17.48
N SER A 104 -0.31 -8.21 17.44
CA SER A 104 -0.17 -9.67 17.40
C SER A 104 0.33 -10.23 16.06
N VAL A 105 0.27 -9.42 15.00
CA VAL A 105 0.72 -9.79 13.65
C VAL A 105 2.09 -9.15 13.40
N SER A 106 3.04 -9.93 12.91
CA SER A 106 4.36 -9.44 12.54
C SER A 106 4.46 -9.08 11.05
N PHE A 107 5.43 -8.23 10.71
CA PHE A 107 5.74 -7.91 9.31
C PHE A 107 6.09 -9.16 8.49
N ASP A 108 6.90 -10.06 9.05
CA ASP A 108 7.33 -11.27 8.35
C ASP A 108 6.17 -12.24 8.08
N GLU A 109 5.22 -12.34 9.00
CA GLU A 109 3.97 -13.10 8.78
C GLU A 109 3.17 -12.50 7.63
N ARG A 110 2.96 -11.18 7.63
CA ARG A 110 2.24 -10.50 6.54
C ARG A 110 2.89 -10.72 5.17
N MET A 111 4.21 -10.59 5.07
CA MET A 111 4.93 -10.81 3.80
C MET A 111 4.86 -12.26 3.35
N ARG A 112 4.93 -13.21 4.27
CA ARG A 112 4.75 -14.64 3.97
C ARG A 112 3.34 -14.93 3.48
N ASP A 113 2.33 -14.42 4.17
CA ASP A 113 0.93 -14.64 3.82
C ASP A 113 0.57 -13.96 2.50
N ALA A 114 1.09 -12.76 2.23
CA ALA A 114 0.96 -12.07 0.96
C ALA A 114 1.58 -12.89 -0.19
N THR A 115 2.79 -13.41 0.02
CA THR A 115 3.49 -14.24 -0.97
C THR A 115 2.72 -15.53 -1.27
N LEU A 116 2.26 -16.23 -0.23
CA LEU A 116 1.48 -17.46 -0.35
C LEU A 116 0.14 -17.18 -1.07
N SER A 117 -0.59 -16.17 -0.63
CA SER A 117 -1.89 -15.81 -1.22
C SER A 117 -1.75 -15.43 -2.68
N TYR A 118 -0.74 -14.64 -3.05
CA TYR A 118 -0.48 -14.29 -4.44
C TYR A 118 -0.07 -15.53 -5.27
N SER A 119 0.74 -16.42 -4.71
CA SER A 119 1.12 -17.69 -5.38
C SER A 119 -0.11 -18.55 -5.66
N LEU A 120 -0.99 -18.72 -4.68
CA LEU A 120 -2.24 -19.46 -4.85
C LEU A 120 -3.16 -18.81 -5.88
N PHE A 121 -3.28 -17.49 -5.87
CA PHE A 121 -4.04 -16.76 -6.89
C PHE A 121 -3.54 -17.08 -8.30
N VAL A 122 -2.23 -17.05 -8.52
CA VAL A 122 -1.66 -17.33 -9.86
C VAL A 122 -1.79 -18.80 -10.25
N THR A 123 -1.56 -19.75 -9.33
CA THR A 123 -1.54 -21.19 -9.64
C THR A 123 -2.90 -21.82 -9.72
N GLU A 124 -3.84 -21.40 -8.86
CA GLU A 124 -5.17 -22.00 -8.77
C GLU A 124 -6.21 -21.27 -9.64
N LEU A 125 -6.24 -19.94 -9.56
CA LEU A 125 -7.20 -19.14 -10.31
C LEU A 125 -6.75 -18.83 -11.75
N LYS A 126 -5.46 -18.96 -12.04
CA LYS A 126 -4.86 -18.85 -13.39
C LYS A 126 -5.37 -17.64 -14.17
N PRO A 127 -5.24 -16.41 -13.63
CA PRO A 127 -5.74 -15.22 -14.31
C PRO A 127 -5.09 -15.07 -15.69
N LYS A 128 -5.81 -14.53 -16.66
CA LYS A 128 -5.28 -14.28 -18.01
C LYS A 128 -4.11 -13.30 -18.02
N SER A 129 -4.10 -12.37 -17.08
CA SER A 129 -3.03 -11.41 -16.91
C SER A 129 -2.89 -11.05 -15.43
N THR A 130 -1.66 -10.86 -14.97
CA THR A 130 -1.33 -10.31 -13.66
C THR A 130 -0.68 -8.93 -13.77
N ALA A 131 -0.73 -8.29 -14.94
CA ALA A 131 -0.27 -6.92 -15.10
C ALA A 131 -1.00 -5.99 -14.11
N MET A 132 -0.23 -5.11 -13.44
CA MET A 132 -0.77 -4.21 -12.43
C MET A 132 -1.32 -2.92 -13.06
N GLN A 133 -0.67 -2.43 -14.11
CA GLN A 133 -1.07 -1.21 -14.81
C GLN A 133 -2.12 -1.52 -15.87
N ARG A 134 -3.37 -1.58 -15.41
CA ARG A 134 -4.58 -1.79 -16.23
C ARG A 134 -5.67 -0.84 -15.79
N LYS A 135 -6.61 -0.55 -16.69
CA LYS A 135 -7.83 0.16 -16.32
C LYS A 135 -8.64 -0.67 -15.33
N ILE A 136 -9.32 -0.02 -14.42
CA ILE A 136 -10.14 -0.70 -13.42
C ILE A 136 -11.21 -1.62 -14.06
N CYS A 137 -11.75 -1.22 -15.22
CA CYS A 137 -12.74 -2.01 -15.98
C CYS A 137 -12.15 -3.23 -16.71
N ASP A 138 -10.83 -3.36 -16.79
CA ASP A 138 -10.16 -4.50 -17.44
C ASP A 138 -9.90 -5.67 -16.47
N PHE A 139 -10.20 -5.50 -15.19
CA PHE A 139 -10.20 -6.59 -14.21
C PHE A 139 -11.52 -7.36 -14.29
N ASN A 140 -11.46 -8.70 -14.28
CA ASN A 140 -12.66 -9.53 -14.42
C ASN A 140 -13.56 -9.52 -13.17
N ASN A 141 -12.98 -9.28 -12.01
CA ASN A 141 -13.67 -9.23 -10.71
C ASN A 141 -12.80 -8.54 -9.65
N GLU A 142 -13.40 -8.29 -8.49
CA GLU A 142 -12.73 -7.66 -7.35
C GLU A 142 -11.50 -8.44 -6.85
N THR A 143 -11.57 -9.77 -6.84
CA THR A 143 -10.44 -10.60 -6.42
C THR A 143 -9.22 -10.35 -7.32
N GLU A 144 -9.39 -10.39 -8.64
CA GLU A 144 -8.31 -10.10 -9.58
C GLU A 144 -7.78 -8.68 -9.40
N TYR A 145 -8.67 -7.71 -9.21
CA TYR A 145 -8.27 -6.33 -8.92
C TYR A 145 -7.40 -6.24 -7.67
N LEU A 146 -7.87 -6.76 -6.53
CA LEU A 146 -7.15 -6.68 -5.27
C LEU A 146 -5.79 -7.41 -5.31
N PHE A 147 -5.75 -8.61 -5.92
CA PHE A 147 -4.51 -9.38 -6.00
C PHE A 147 -3.49 -8.74 -6.94
N CYS A 148 -3.91 -8.17 -8.05
CA CYS A 148 -3.00 -7.54 -9.00
C CYS A 148 -2.57 -6.13 -8.58
N THR A 149 -3.39 -5.37 -7.87
CA THR A 149 -3.07 -3.99 -7.51
C THR A 149 -2.52 -3.86 -6.10
N ARG A 150 -3.23 -4.40 -5.12
CA ARG A 150 -2.88 -4.28 -3.70
C ARG A 150 -1.77 -5.25 -3.32
N LEU A 151 -2.03 -6.55 -3.48
CA LEU A 151 -1.13 -7.59 -3.00
C LEU A 151 0.18 -7.64 -3.80
N LYS A 152 0.08 -7.67 -5.13
CA LYS A 152 1.27 -7.63 -6.00
C LYS A 152 2.04 -6.32 -5.85
N GLY A 153 1.33 -5.20 -5.65
CA GLY A 153 1.93 -3.89 -5.40
C GLY A 153 2.74 -3.87 -4.10
N GLU A 154 2.21 -4.46 -3.04
CA GLU A 154 2.92 -4.66 -1.77
C GLU A 154 4.20 -5.50 -1.95
N LEU A 155 4.09 -6.63 -2.64
CA LEU A 155 5.24 -7.51 -2.91
C LEU A 155 6.30 -6.83 -3.79
N LEU A 156 5.90 -6.01 -4.77
CA LEU A 156 6.81 -5.18 -5.55
C LEU A 156 7.62 -4.25 -4.66
N LEU A 157 6.95 -3.50 -3.78
CA LEU A 157 7.62 -2.55 -2.89
C LEU A 157 8.56 -3.25 -1.90
N HIS A 158 8.15 -4.41 -1.38
CA HIS A 158 9.00 -5.22 -0.53
C HIS A 158 10.25 -5.71 -1.27
N SER A 159 10.11 -6.17 -2.48
CA SER A 159 11.21 -6.64 -3.32
C SER A 159 12.16 -5.49 -3.70
N ILE A 160 11.64 -4.30 -4.00
CA ILE A 160 12.45 -3.08 -4.20
C ILE A 160 13.25 -2.77 -2.94
N ARG A 161 12.58 -2.73 -1.77
CA ARG A 161 13.25 -2.46 -0.49
C ARG A 161 14.39 -3.42 -0.20
N LYS A 162 14.21 -4.73 -0.46
CA LYS A 162 15.29 -5.73 -0.35
C LYS A 162 16.46 -5.43 -1.30
N THR A 163 16.17 -4.94 -2.50
CA THR A 163 17.18 -4.66 -3.52
C THR A 163 18.01 -3.41 -3.20
N VAL A 164 17.37 -2.35 -2.68
CA VAL A 164 18.01 -1.05 -2.47
C VAL A 164 18.44 -0.82 -1.01
N GLY A 165 17.87 -1.58 -0.07
CA GLY A 165 18.08 -1.47 1.37
C GLY A 165 17.14 -0.46 2.03
N ASP A 166 16.93 -0.65 3.33
CA ASP A 166 15.95 0.10 4.14
C ASP A 166 16.14 1.62 4.04
N LYS A 167 17.38 2.07 4.26
CA LYS A 167 17.68 3.50 4.29
C LYS A 167 17.30 4.18 2.99
N ALA A 168 17.81 3.67 1.87
CA ALA A 168 17.54 4.24 0.55
C ALA A 168 16.05 4.16 0.19
N PHE A 169 15.38 3.07 0.56
CA PHE A 169 13.96 2.89 0.31
C PHE A 169 13.10 3.95 1.02
N PHE A 170 13.25 4.12 2.33
CA PHE A 170 12.44 5.09 3.08
C PHE A 170 12.82 6.54 2.77
N GLU A 171 14.09 6.84 2.52
CA GLU A 171 14.51 8.16 2.04
C GLU A 171 13.88 8.50 0.68
N SER A 172 13.79 7.53 -0.24
CA SER A 172 13.16 7.75 -1.54
C SER A 172 11.64 7.93 -1.42
N LEU A 173 10.94 7.18 -0.55
CA LEU A 173 9.51 7.39 -0.31
C LEU A 173 9.23 8.78 0.30
N LYS A 174 10.11 9.23 1.19
CA LYS A 174 10.01 10.57 1.78
C LYS A 174 10.23 11.67 0.75
N SER A 175 11.22 11.50 -0.13
CA SER A 175 11.46 12.42 -1.27
C SER A 175 10.28 12.41 -2.24
N PHE A 176 9.80 11.22 -2.62
CA PHE A 176 8.63 11.04 -3.49
C PHE A 176 7.40 11.75 -2.94
N TYR A 177 7.09 11.58 -1.65
CA TYR A 177 6.00 12.28 -0.98
C TYR A 177 6.17 13.80 -1.06
N GLY A 178 7.35 14.32 -0.68
CA GLY A 178 7.60 15.77 -0.70
C GLY A 178 7.52 16.40 -2.10
N GLU A 179 8.05 15.71 -3.11
CA GLU A 179 8.07 16.20 -4.49
C GLU A 179 6.69 16.14 -5.19
N ASN A 180 5.80 15.23 -4.72
CA ASN A 180 4.51 14.95 -5.34
C ASN A 180 3.28 15.33 -4.48
N SER A 181 3.47 15.95 -3.33
CA SER A 181 2.37 16.46 -2.51
C SER A 181 1.47 17.42 -3.30
N GLY A 182 0.16 17.17 -3.30
CA GLY A 182 -0.84 17.96 -4.04
C GLY A 182 -0.82 17.74 -5.56
N LYS A 183 -0.12 16.73 -6.06
CA LYS A 183 -0.04 16.38 -7.48
C LYS A 183 -0.57 14.97 -7.73
N VAL A 184 -0.81 14.64 -9.00
CA VAL A 184 -1.07 13.28 -9.47
C VAL A 184 0.26 12.68 -9.96
N ALA A 185 0.76 11.70 -9.23
CA ALA A 185 2.02 11.02 -9.52
C ALA A 185 1.81 9.76 -10.37
N SER A 186 2.79 9.47 -11.24
CA SER A 186 2.86 8.25 -12.03
C SER A 186 3.85 7.24 -11.40
N PRO A 187 3.86 5.97 -11.85
CA PRO A 187 4.89 5.00 -11.49
C PRO A 187 6.30 5.52 -11.77
N ASP A 188 6.51 6.20 -12.89
CA ASP A 188 7.82 6.75 -13.27
C ASP A 188 8.33 7.75 -12.21
N CYS A 189 7.46 8.54 -11.58
CA CYS A 189 7.85 9.46 -10.50
C CYS A 189 8.38 8.67 -9.28
N LEU A 190 7.74 7.56 -8.93
CA LEU A 190 8.18 6.71 -7.81
C LEU A 190 9.54 6.07 -8.12
N PHE A 191 9.66 5.43 -9.29
CA PHE A 191 10.91 4.78 -9.68
C PHE A 191 12.05 5.77 -9.82
N ALA A 192 11.83 6.94 -10.41
CA ALA A 192 12.84 8.00 -10.51
C ALA A 192 13.33 8.46 -9.12
N SER A 193 12.43 8.59 -8.16
CA SER A 193 12.79 8.94 -6.77
C SER A 193 13.67 7.85 -6.13
N ILE A 194 13.33 6.57 -6.36
CA ILE A 194 14.11 5.44 -5.83
C ILE A 194 15.48 5.36 -6.52
N GLU A 195 15.53 5.44 -7.85
CA GLU A 195 16.76 5.42 -8.64
C GLU A 195 17.72 6.55 -8.26
N LYS A 196 17.19 7.76 -8.10
CA LYS A 196 17.94 8.93 -7.63
C LYS A 196 18.60 8.72 -6.27
N THR A 197 17.89 8.04 -5.36
CA THR A 197 18.38 7.82 -3.98
C THR A 197 19.35 6.65 -3.91
N CYS A 198 19.12 5.55 -4.62
CA CYS A 198 19.94 4.35 -4.54
C CYS A 198 21.07 4.28 -5.60
N GLY A 199 21.02 5.11 -6.64
CA GLY A 199 21.98 5.09 -7.74
C GLY A 199 21.87 3.89 -8.69
N LYS A 200 20.81 3.07 -8.59
CA LYS A 200 20.60 1.87 -9.41
C LYS A 200 19.50 2.12 -10.43
N ASN A 201 19.62 1.57 -11.64
CA ASN A 201 18.55 1.57 -12.63
C ASN A 201 17.57 0.42 -12.33
N LEU A 202 16.31 0.73 -12.16
CA LEU A 202 15.23 -0.21 -11.85
C LEU A 202 14.26 -0.43 -13.02
N LYS A 203 14.55 0.13 -14.19
CA LYS A 203 13.61 0.09 -15.34
C LYS A 203 13.20 -1.33 -15.72
N SER A 204 14.17 -2.23 -15.93
CA SER A 204 13.88 -3.63 -16.29
C SER A 204 13.10 -4.35 -15.18
N TYR A 205 13.39 -3.98 -13.95
CA TYR A 205 12.70 -4.51 -12.78
C TYR A 205 11.24 -4.02 -12.74
N SER A 206 11.02 -2.71 -12.89
CA SER A 206 9.68 -2.16 -12.92
C SER A 206 8.84 -2.74 -14.06
N ASP A 207 9.41 -2.82 -15.26
CA ASP A 207 8.71 -3.35 -16.43
C ASP A 207 8.28 -4.82 -16.22
N SER A 208 9.13 -5.65 -15.62
CA SER A 208 8.82 -7.06 -15.36
C SER A 208 7.71 -7.24 -14.31
N TRP A 209 7.68 -6.39 -13.29
CA TRP A 209 6.66 -6.44 -12.24
C TRP A 209 5.33 -5.81 -12.68
N ILE A 210 5.38 -4.63 -13.27
CA ILE A 210 4.18 -3.86 -13.62
C ILE A 210 3.44 -4.52 -14.79
N ASN A 211 4.16 -4.91 -15.83
CA ASN A 211 3.59 -5.41 -17.08
C ASN A 211 3.72 -6.93 -17.23
N GLY A 212 4.56 -7.58 -16.43
CA GLY A 212 4.83 -9.01 -16.50
C GLY A 212 3.78 -9.86 -15.81
N ASN A 213 3.67 -11.11 -16.28
CA ASN A 213 2.75 -12.10 -15.73
C ASN A 213 3.39 -13.02 -14.67
N ASP A 214 4.72 -13.02 -14.52
CA ASP A 214 5.44 -13.95 -13.66
C ASP A 214 6.40 -13.22 -12.72
N VAL A 215 6.03 -13.14 -11.46
CA VAL A 215 6.92 -12.56 -10.42
C VAL A 215 7.07 -13.44 -9.19
N VAL A 216 6.28 -14.51 -9.07
CA VAL A 216 6.38 -15.44 -7.93
C VAL A 216 7.65 -16.29 -8.09
N GLY A 217 8.58 -16.13 -7.15
CA GLY A 217 9.84 -16.89 -7.10
C GLY A 217 11.10 -16.13 -7.54
N LYS A 218 11.02 -14.84 -7.85
CA LYS A 218 12.19 -13.98 -8.18
C LYS A 218 12.61 -13.04 -7.02
N THR A 219 12.11 -13.32 -5.82
CA THR A 219 12.48 -12.59 -4.59
C THR A 219 13.49 -13.33 -3.76
#